data_1168b21081573f23ee516f0ba2819cb3
#
_entry.id   1168b21081573f23ee516f0ba2819cb3
#
_cell.length_a   1.000
_cell.length_b   1.000
_cell.length_c   1.000
_cell.angle_alpha   90.00
_cell.angle_beta   90.00
_cell.angle_gamma   90.00
#
_symmetry.space_group_name_H-M   'P 1'
#
loop_
_entity.id
_entity.type
_entity.pdbx_description
1 polymer ?
#
loop_
_entity_poly.entity_id
_entity_poly.type
_entity_poly.pdbx_seq_one_letter_code
_entity_poly.pdbx_strand_id
1 'polypeptide(L)'
;MSYWILKTDSDVYPFEQLEKDRETTWDGVSNAVALKHIRSMQPGDRLLIYHSGTTKELVGLASVTSQPYTDPKKNDPKLAVVDVQVDRRLPRTVSLASIKADPAFADLAVVRQPRLSVIPVPEHLWQRLLGMAGL
;
A
#
# COMPACT_ATOMS: atom_id res chain seq x y z
N MET A 1 2.10 9.68 12.78
CA MET A 1 1.54 9.20 11.50
C MET A 1 2.59 8.43 10.74
N SER A 2 2.22 7.28 10.24
CA SER A 2 3.12 6.44 9.45
C SER A 2 2.65 6.37 8.00
N TYR A 3 3.55 5.95 7.12
CA TYR A 3 3.32 5.89 5.68
C TYR A 3 3.64 4.49 5.18
N TRP A 4 2.82 3.98 4.29
CA TRP A 4 2.91 2.61 3.80
C TRP A 4 2.62 2.53 2.31
N ILE A 5 3.18 1.52 1.65
CA ILE A 5 2.74 1.11 0.31
C ILE A 5 1.98 -0.19 0.47
N LEU A 6 0.78 -0.27 -0.08
CA LEU A 6 -0.01 -1.49 -0.17
C LEU A 6 -0.05 -1.93 -1.63
N LYS A 7 0.36 -3.17 -1.87
CA LYS A 7 0.33 -3.75 -3.22
C LYS A 7 -0.95 -4.54 -3.42
N THR A 8 -1.57 -4.37 -4.57
CA THR A 8 -2.70 -5.17 -5.01
C THR A 8 -2.53 -5.55 -6.46
N ASP A 9 -2.98 -6.75 -6.82
CA ASP A 9 -3.01 -7.18 -8.22
C ASP A 9 -4.18 -6.48 -8.91
N SER A 10 -3.90 -5.78 -10.01
CA SER A 10 -4.92 -5.04 -10.74
C SER A 10 -6.00 -5.93 -11.35
N ASP A 11 -5.73 -7.22 -11.53
CA ASP A 11 -6.72 -8.18 -12.00
C ASP A 11 -7.62 -8.70 -10.87
N VAL A 12 -7.25 -8.45 -9.62
CA VAL A 12 -8.01 -8.89 -8.44
C VAL A 12 -8.73 -7.74 -7.77
N TYR A 13 -8.01 -6.68 -7.41
CA TYR A 13 -8.61 -5.52 -6.77
C TYR A 13 -7.89 -4.25 -7.19
N PRO A 14 -8.25 -3.68 -8.37
CA PRO A 14 -7.61 -2.45 -8.86
C PRO A 14 -8.04 -1.22 -8.05
N PHE A 15 -7.23 -0.16 -8.11
CA PHE A 15 -7.55 1.11 -7.44
C PHE A 15 -8.89 1.68 -7.91
N GLU A 16 -9.25 1.46 -9.17
CA GLU A 16 -10.56 1.83 -9.71
C GLU A 16 -11.70 1.23 -8.90
N GLN A 17 -11.55 -0.03 -8.45
CA GLN A 17 -12.56 -0.68 -7.62
C GLN A 17 -12.62 -0.03 -6.23
N LEU A 18 -11.47 0.33 -5.66
CA LEU A 18 -11.44 1.07 -4.39
C LEU A 18 -12.13 2.43 -4.54
N GLU A 19 -11.95 3.10 -5.67
CA GLU A 19 -12.64 4.36 -5.95
C GLU A 19 -14.17 4.19 -5.95
N LYS A 20 -14.65 3.08 -6.50
CA LYS A 20 -16.09 2.76 -6.53
C LYS A 20 -16.61 2.40 -5.15
N ASP A 21 -15.85 1.60 -4.41
CA ASP A 21 -16.23 1.12 -3.09
C ASP A 21 -16.11 2.22 -2.01
N ARG A 22 -15.25 3.21 -2.24
CA ARG A 22 -14.91 4.29 -1.30
C ARG A 22 -14.13 3.82 -0.10
N GLU A 23 -14.50 2.74 0.50
CA GLU A 23 -13.88 2.14 1.66
C GLU A 23 -13.93 0.62 1.53
N THR A 24 -12.91 -0.06 2.01
CA THR A 24 -12.87 -1.53 1.98
C THR A 24 -12.04 -2.05 3.15
N THR A 25 -12.24 -3.33 3.46
CA THR A 25 -11.36 -4.04 4.37
C THR A 25 -10.20 -4.61 3.56
N TRP A 26 -8.97 -4.24 3.94
CA TRP A 26 -7.78 -4.73 3.25
C TRP A 26 -7.40 -6.10 3.78
N ASP A 27 -7.76 -7.11 3.05
CA ASP A 27 -7.59 -8.51 3.43
C ASP A 27 -6.65 -9.25 2.44
N GLY A 28 -6.57 -10.56 2.58
CA GLY A 28 -5.78 -11.38 1.66
C GLY A 28 -4.28 -11.36 1.92
N VAL A 29 -3.83 -10.69 2.97
CA VAL A 29 -2.42 -10.66 3.36
C VAL A 29 -2.12 -11.89 4.22
N SER A 30 -1.13 -12.69 3.82
CA SER A 30 -0.78 -13.92 4.53
C SER A 30 0.70 -14.02 4.92
N ASN A 31 1.57 -13.22 4.30
CA ASN A 31 3.00 -13.18 4.64
C ASN A 31 3.19 -12.65 6.06
N ALA A 32 4.02 -13.33 6.86
CA ALA A 32 4.21 -12.98 8.28
C ALA A 32 4.73 -11.57 8.49
N VAL A 33 5.66 -11.10 7.65
CA VAL A 33 6.22 -9.74 7.74
C VAL A 33 5.15 -8.71 7.37
N ALA A 34 4.41 -8.95 6.31
CA ALA A 34 3.33 -8.07 5.88
C ALA A 34 2.23 -7.97 6.94
N LEU A 35 1.87 -9.08 7.58
CA LEU A 35 0.90 -9.10 8.68
C LEU A 35 1.39 -8.31 9.89
N LYS A 36 2.68 -8.40 10.20
CA LYS A 36 3.28 -7.61 11.27
C LYS A 36 3.13 -6.11 10.97
N HIS A 37 3.34 -5.70 9.72
CA HIS A 37 3.15 -4.31 9.31
C HIS A 37 1.68 -3.88 9.41
N ILE A 38 0.74 -4.73 8.99
CA ILE A 38 -0.70 -4.44 9.15
C ILE A 38 -1.02 -4.18 10.63
N ARG A 39 -0.52 -5.02 11.54
CA ARG A 39 -0.77 -4.86 12.98
C ARG A 39 -0.15 -3.58 13.55
N SER A 40 0.81 -2.99 12.88
CA SER A 40 1.47 -1.75 13.30
C SER A 40 0.77 -0.49 12.78
N MET A 41 -0.20 -0.64 11.88
CA MET A 41 -0.92 0.50 11.32
C MET A 41 -1.88 1.12 12.34
N GLN A 42 -2.15 2.41 12.16
CA GLN A 42 -3.08 3.15 13.01
C GLN A 42 -4.00 4.00 12.15
N PRO A 43 -5.22 4.31 12.63
CA PRO A 43 -6.11 5.23 11.92
C PRO A 43 -5.40 6.55 11.62
N GLY A 44 -5.55 7.04 10.41
CA GLY A 44 -4.88 8.25 9.93
C GLY A 44 -3.56 8.00 9.20
N ASP A 45 -3.01 6.79 9.27
CA ASP A 45 -1.82 6.44 8.47
C ASP A 45 -2.14 6.58 6.98
N ARG A 46 -1.14 7.04 6.22
CA ARG A 46 -1.31 7.31 4.78
C ARG A 46 -0.75 6.16 3.95
N LEU A 47 -1.43 5.90 2.87
CA LEU A 47 -1.15 4.75 2.01
C LEU A 47 -0.95 5.19 0.56
N LEU A 48 0.07 4.62 -0.10
CA LEU A 48 0.19 4.62 -1.55
C LEU A 48 -0.21 3.24 -2.04
N ILE A 49 -1.14 3.19 -2.97
CA ILE A 49 -1.61 1.93 -3.56
C ILE A 49 -0.79 1.64 -4.81
N TYR A 50 -0.24 0.44 -4.86
CA TYR A 50 0.64 -0.05 -5.93
C TYR A 50 -0.06 -1.19 -6.65
N HIS A 51 -0.13 -1.09 -7.98
CA HIS A 51 -0.58 -2.19 -8.82
C HIS A 51 0.59 -3.12 -9.14
N SER A 52 0.52 -4.36 -8.64
CA SER A 52 1.41 -5.42 -9.06
C SER A 52 0.86 -6.05 -10.35
N GLY A 53 1.61 -6.96 -10.95
CA GLY A 53 1.19 -7.57 -12.21
C GLY A 53 1.88 -6.94 -13.40
N THR A 54 1.14 -6.59 -14.45
CA THR A 54 1.74 -6.11 -15.71
C THR A 54 2.26 -4.69 -15.65
N THR A 55 1.58 -3.78 -14.97
CA THR A 55 1.95 -2.35 -14.99
C THR A 55 3.00 -1.96 -13.96
N LYS A 56 2.97 -2.52 -12.76
CA LYS A 56 3.96 -2.29 -11.69
C LYS A 56 4.20 -0.80 -11.42
N GLU A 57 3.19 -0.15 -10.82
CA GLU A 57 3.25 1.29 -10.56
C GLU A 57 2.38 1.71 -9.38
N LEU A 58 2.75 2.83 -8.75
CA LEU A 58 1.91 3.52 -7.77
C LEU A 58 0.81 4.26 -8.51
N VAL A 59 -0.43 4.15 -8.04
CA VAL A 59 -1.60 4.66 -8.78
C VAL A 59 -2.49 5.60 -7.97
N GLY A 60 -2.49 5.49 -6.64
CA GLY A 60 -3.41 6.26 -5.84
C GLY A 60 -3.02 6.39 -4.38
N LEU A 61 -3.74 7.28 -3.69
CA LEU A 61 -3.62 7.53 -2.26
C LEU A 61 -4.84 7.02 -1.53
N ALA A 62 -4.62 6.50 -0.34
CA ALA A 62 -5.66 6.05 0.57
C ALA A 62 -5.22 6.32 2.02
N SER A 63 -6.12 6.08 2.96
CA SER A 63 -5.84 6.26 4.39
C SER A 63 -6.39 5.09 5.18
N VAL A 64 -5.73 4.76 6.28
CA VAL A 64 -6.20 3.76 7.23
C VAL A 64 -7.31 4.39 8.09
N THR A 65 -8.43 3.70 8.24
CA THR A 65 -9.59 4.22 8.97
C THR A 65 -9.94 3.43 10.21
N SER A 66 -9.29 2.28 10.45
CA SER A 66 -9.57 1.46 11.63
C SER A 66 -8.28 1.06 12.33
N GLN A 67 -8.41 0.58 13.57
CA GLN A 67 -7.37 -0.21 14.21
C GLN A 67 -7.28 -1.56 13.48
N PRO A 68 -6.12 -2.23 13.50
CA PRO A 68 -6.02 -3.59 12.97
C PRO A 68 -6.89 -4.55 13.76
N TYR A 69 -7.48 -5.52 13.07
CA TYR A 69 -8.30 -6.54 13.71
C TYR A 69 -8.17 -7.86 12.96
N THR A 70 -8.61 -8.94 13.60
CA THR A 70 -8.60 -10.27 12.98
C THR A 70 -9.67 -10.33 11.91
N ASP A 71 -9.34 -10.91 10.75
CA ASP A 71 -10.28 -11.04 9.64
C ASP A 71 -11.49 -11.89 10.07
N PRO A 72 -12.69 -11.30 10.14
CA PRO A 72 -13.89 -12.03 10.60
C PRO A 72 -14.34 -13.12 9.64
N LYS A 73 -13.89 -13.10 8.39
CA LYS A 73 -14.24 -14.11 7.38
C LYS A 73 -13.33 -15.32 7.43
N LYS A 74 -12.22 -15.23 8.16
CA LYS A 74 -11.24 -16.30 8.26
C LYS A 74 -11.16 -16.77 9.70
N ASN A 75 -10.96 -18.05 9.88
CA ASN A 75 -10.87 -18.66 11.20
C ASN A 75 -9.42 -18.78 11.65
N ASP A 76 -8.63 -17.73 11.43
CA ASP A 76 -7.19 -17.71 11.73
C ASP A 76 -6.83 -16.40 12.41
N PRO A 77 -6.45 -16.42 13.72
CA PRO A 77 -6.12 -15.21 14.45
C PRO A 77 -4.84 -14.51 13.95
N LYS A 78 -4.05 -15.17 13.11
CA LYS A 78 -2.86 -14.56 12.51
C LYS A 78 -3.21 -13.60 11.38
N LEU A 79 -4.37 -13.72 10.77
CA LEU A 79 -4.77 -12.93 9.61
C LEU A 79 -5.36 -11.59 10.07
N ALA A 80 -4.51 -10.58 10.12
CA ALA A 80 -4.91 -9.22 10.47
C ALA A 80 -5.35 -8.44 9.25
N VAL A 81 -6.33 -7.56 9.43
CA VAL A 81 -6.84 -6.65 8.41
C VAL A 81 -6.97 -5.26 8.99
N VAL A 82 -7.05 -4.27 8.11
CA VAL A 82 -7.41 -2.87 8.44
C VAL A 82 -8.43 -2.39 7.44
N ASP A 83 -9.25 -1.43 7.85
CA ASP A 83 -10.12 -0.74 6.91
C ASP A 83 -9.37 0.44 6.30
N VAL A 84 -9.57 0.66 5.02
CA VAL A 84 -8.94 1.74 4.27
C VAL A 84 -9.99 2.49 3.46
N GLN A 85 -9.77 3.79 3.28
CA GLN A 85 -10.62 4.60 2.42
C GLN A 85 -9.79 5.23 1.31
N VAL A 86 -10.41 5.43 0.15
CA VAL A 86 -9.76 6.11 -0.97
C VAL A 86 -9.61 7.60 -0.65
N ASP A 87 -8.45 8.17 -0.98
CA ASP A 87 -8.25 9.61 -0.93
C ASP A 87 -8.32 10.21 -2.32
N ARG A 88 -7.39 9.83 -3.22
CA ARG A 88 -7.42 10.34 -4.59
C ARG A 88 -6.50 9.52 -5.49
N ARG A 89 -6.78 9.57 -6.79
CA ARG A 89 -5.87 9.04 -7.81
C ARG A 89 -4.64 9.96 -7.92
N LEU A 90 -3.46 9.38 -8.17
CA LEU A 90 -2.26 10.18 -8.39
C LEU A 90 -2.39 10.96 -9.72
N PRO A 91 -1.93 12.24 -9.77
CA PRO A 91 -1.86 12.98 -11.03
C PRO A 91 -1.02 12.28 -12.09
N ARG A 92 0.06 11.64 -11.67
CA ARG A 92 0.89 10.77 -12.50
C ARG A 92 1.14 9.47 -11.75
N THR A 93 1.09 8.35 -12.46
CA THR A 93 1.54 7.08 -11.89
C THR A 93 3.06 7.10 -11.73
N VAL A 94 3.56 6.34 -10.76
CA VAL A 94 5.01 6.23 -10.51
C VAL A 94 5.40 4.77 -10.73
N SER A 95 6.13 4.52 -11.82
CA SER A 95 6.51 3.15 -12.17
C SER A 95 7.59 2.60 -11.26
N LEU A 96 7.61 1.28 -11.09
CA LEU A 96 8.69 0.61 -10.37
C LEU A 96 10.04 0.90 -11.03
N ALA A 97 10.09 0.98 -12.36
CA ALA A 97 11.31 1.32 -13.08
C ALA A 97 11.86 2.69 -12.68
N SER A 98 10.98 3.70 -12.54
CA SER A 98 11.38 5.04 -12.08
C SER A 98 11.92 5.01 -10.65
N ILE A 99 11.29 4.23 -9.78
CA ILE A 99 11.73 4.09 -8.39
C ILE A 99 13.10 3.43 -8.33
N LYS A 100 13.30 2.35 -9.09
CA LYS A 100 14.60 1.64 -9.16
C LYS A 100 15.70 2.50 -9.73
N ALA A 101 15.38 3.41 -10.63
CA ALA A 101 16.35 4.30 -11.25
C ALA A 101 16.86 5.39 -10.30
N ASP A 102 16.15 5.64 -9.19
CA ASP A 102 16.51 6.66 -8.21
C ASP A 102 17.26 6.02 -7.04
N PRO A 103 18.56 6.33 -6.86
CA PRO A 103 19.35 5.71 -5.79
C PRO A 103 18.83 5.99 -4.38
N ALA A 104 18.01 7.03 -4.19
CA ALA A 104 17.40 7.30 -2.89
C ALA A 104 16.50 6.16 -2.39
N PHE A 105 15.95 5.35 -3.31
CA PHE A 105 15.07 4.24 -2.98
C PHE A 105 15.77 2.88 -2.94
N ALA A 106 17.10 2.85 -3.03
CA ALA A 106 17.84 1.60 -3.13
C ALA A 106 17.55 0.60 -1.99
N ASP A 107 17.29 1.12 -0.79
CA ASP A 107 17.02 0.29 0.39
C ASP A 107 15.53 0.12 0.69
N LEU A 108 14.66 0.76 -0.08
CA LEU A 108 13.21 0.64 0.14
C LEU A 108 12.73 -0.76 -0.24
N ALA A 109 11.87 -1.35 0.59
CA ALA A 109 11.44 -2.73 0.40
C ALA A 109 10.71 -2.97 -0.93
N VAL A 110 10.07 -1.97 -1.52
CA VAL A 110 9.44 -2.13 -2.83
C VAL A 110 10.46 -2.50 -3.90
N VAL A 111 11.72 -2.07 -3.73
CA VAL A 111 12.83 -2.40 -4.61
C VAL A 111 13.51 -3.70 -4.18
N ARG A 112 13.82 -3.83 -2.88
CA ARG A 112 14.64 -4.92 -2.36
C ARG A 112 13.88 -6.21 -2.05
N GLN A 113 12.59 -6.09 -1.76
CA GLN A 113 11.75 -7.23 -1.38
C GLN A 113 10.51 -7.28 -2.27
N PRO A 114 10.67 -7.71 -3.53
CA PRO A 114 9.58 -7.62 -4.52
C PRO A 114 8.33 -8.43 -4.17
N ARG A 115 8.44 -9.39 -3.26
CA ARG A 115 7.30 -10.20 -2.83
C ARG A 115 6.58 -9.66 -1.60
N LEU A 116 7.13 -8.64 -0.96
CA LEU A 116 6.48 -8.02 0.20
C LEU A 116 5.36 -7.11 -0.29
N SER A 117 4.15 -7.32 0.24
CA SER A 117 2.94 -6.61 -0.22
C SER A 117 2.54 -5.42 0.67
N VAL A 118 3.15 -5.27 1.82
CA VAL A 118 2.91 -4.16 2.75
C VAL A 118 4.28 -3.60 3.14
N ILE A 119 4.54 -2.35 2.78
CA ILE A 119 5.88 -1.77 2.86
C ILE A 119 5.84 -0.48 3.68
N PRO A 120 6.61 -0.40 4.78
CA PRO A 120 6.75 0.87 5.49
C PRO A 120 7.61 1.83 4.68
N VAL A 121 7.25 3.11 4.68
CA VAL A 121 7.94 4.14 3.91
C VAL A 121 8.38 5.25 4.87
N PRO A 122 9.68 5.54 4.97
CA PRO A 122 10.15 6.69 5.73
C PRO A 122 9.58 8.00 5.16
N GLU A 123 9.33 8.98 6.02
CA GLU A 123 8.69 10.22 5.61
C GLU A 123 9.40 10.93 4.47
N HIS A 124 10.74 11.00 4.50
CA HIS A 124 11.49 11.68 3.44
C HIS A 124 11.34 10.99 2.08
N LEU A 125 11.21 9.65 2.06
CA LEU A 125 10.96 8.91 0.83
C LEU A 125 9.49 9.03 0.39
N TRP A 126 8.57 9.10 1.34
CA TRP A 126 7.17 9.37 1.05
C TRP A 126 7.01 10.69 0.31
N GLN A 127 7.62 11.76 0.82
CA GLN A 127 7.57 13.08 0.18
C GLN A 127 8.17 13.04 -1.22
N ARG A 128 9.26 12.30 -1.40
CA ARG A 128 9.89 12.14 -2.71
C ARG A 128 8.98 11.41 -3.69
N LEU A 129 8.30 10.35 -3.25
CA LEU A 129 7.33 9.64 -4.09
C LEU A 129 6.16 10.55 -4.49
N LEU A 130 5.64 11.34 -3.56
CA LEU A 130 4.57 12.29 -3.87
C LEU A 130 5.03 13.31 -4.91
N GLY A 131 6.25 13.81 -4.81
CA GLY A 131 6.82 14.70 -5.82
C GLY A 131 6.88 14.07 -7.21
N MET A 132 7.29 12.79 -7.28
CA MET A 132 7.31 12.05 -8.55
C MET A 132 5.91 11.86 -9.12
N ALA A 133 4.90 11.78 -8.27
CA ALA A 133 3.49 11.65 -8.67
C ALA A 133 2.83 12.98 -9.04
N GLY A 134 3.54 14.10 -8.90
CA GLY A 134 3.00 15.42 -9.22
C GLY A 134 2.27 16.10 -8.07
N LEU A 135 2.57 15.70 -6.85
CA LEU A 135 1.93 16.28 -5.64
C LEU A 135 2.88 17.13 -4.82
#